data_34cd8ffee1310e07d9ba1d36aaf5c6fc
#
_entry.id   34cd8ffee1310e07d9ba1d36aaf5c6fc
#
_cell.length_a   1.000
_cell.length_b   1.000
_cell.length_c   1.000
_cell.angle_alpha   90.00
_cell.angle_beta   90.00
_cell.angle_gamma   90.00
#
_symmetry.space_group_name_H-M   'P 1'
#
loop_
_entity.id
_entity.type
_entity.pdbx_description
1 polymer ?
#
loop_
_entity_poly.entity_id
_entity_poly.type
_entity_poly.pdbx_seq_one_letter_code
_entity_poly.pdbx_strand_id
1 'polypeptide(L)'
;GYIKKILPIGKKVLISGKINYYKNQYQITNPTYVQLEENEDKIKKIFPKYSLTEGLTEKTYRNLVSKVLEKIEDKDEWYTQEFLRKNDFNNFKQTFLNLHNPLKKIDIKSNDYKRLVYDEIFSNFITLLKNRKIIKIKKRFFVFEKRCHYL
;
A
#
# COMPACT_ATOMS: atom_id res chain seq x y z
N GLY A 1 -4.36 -36.12 -10.36
CA GLY A 1 -4.97 -34.84 -10.62
C GLY A 1 -4.49 -33.72 -9.69
N TYR A 2 -4.70 -32.49 -10.07
CA TYR A 2 -4.28 -31.27 -9.36
C TYR A 2 -4.74 -31.23 -7.88
N ILE A 3 -5.98 -31.65 -7.61
CA ILE A 3 -6.56 -31.69 -6.26
C ILE A 3 -5.77 -32.57 -5.31
N LYS A 4 -5.33 -33.76 -5.75
CA LYS A 4 -4.54 -34.69 -4.92
C LYS A 4 -3.15 -34.12 -4.56
N LYS A 5 -2.61 -33.19 -5.37
CA LYS A 5 -1.36 -32.51 -5.06
C LYS A 5 -1.53 -31.43 -3.98
N ILE A 6 -2.68 -30.75 -3.98
CA ILE A 6 -2.97 -29.69 -3.04
C ILE A 6 -3.55 -30.22 -1.73
N LEU A 7 -4.36 -31.30 -1.82
CA LEU A 7 -5.01 -31.94 -0.68
C LEU A 7 -4.54 -33.41 -0.63
N PRO A 8 -3.32 -33.69 -0.16
CA PRO A 8 -2.82 -35.06 -0.03
C PRO A 8 -3.59 -35.84 1.04
N ILE A 9 -3.97 -37.05 0.72
CA ILE A 9 -4.70 -37.92 1.63
C ILE A 9 -3.82 -38.25 2.84
N GLY A 10 -4.40 -38.22 4.05
CA GLY A 10 -3.71 -38.53 5.30
C GLY A 10 -2.81 -37.46 5.87
N LYS A 11 -2.73 -36.28 5.24
CA LYS A 11 -1.99 -35.11 5.78
C LYS A 11 -2.94 -34.03 6.25
N LYS A 12 -2.57 -33.32 7.31
CA LYS A 12 -3.28 -32.12 7.75
C LYS A 12 -2.95 -30.96 6.84
N VAL A 13 -3.98 -30.24 6.42
CA VAL A 13 -3.87 -29.06 5.59
C VAL A 13 -4.59 -27.89 6.23
N LEU A 14 -4.00 -26.71 6.10
CA LEU A 14 -4.60 -25.46 6.51
C LEU A 14 -5.22 -24.80 5.29
N ILE A 15 -6.49 -24.41 5.42
CA ILE A 15 -7.26 -23.80 4.35
C ILE A 15 -7.73 -22.42 4.83
N SER A 16 -7.48 -21.41 4.02
CA SER A 16 -8.01 -20.05 4.23
C SER A 16 -8.91 -19.68 3.06
N GLY A 17 -10.11 -19.19 3.35
CA GLY A 17 -11.06 -18.77 2.33
C GLY A 17 -12.38 -18.30 2.93
N LYS A 18 -13.27 -17.82 2.06
CA LYS A 18 -14.62 -17.40 2.46
C LYS A 18 -15.50 -18.64 2.65
N ILE A 19 -16.07 -18.74 3.84
CA ILE A 19 -17.03 -19.81 4.16
C ILE A 19 -18.40 -19.36 3.60
N ASN A 20 -19.02 -20.26 2.83
CA ASN A 20 -20.38 -20.14 2.35
C ASN A 20 -21.24 -21.24 2.97
N TYR A 21 -22.52 -20.95 3.18
CA TYR A 21 -23.51 -21.93 3.63
C TYR A 21 -24.42 -22.30 2.47
N TYR A 22 -24.42 -23.57 2.10
CA TYR A 22 -25.24 -24.06 0.99
C TYR A 22 -25.72 -25.49 1.28
N LYS A 23 -27.00 -25.78 1.01
CA LYS A 23 -27.63 -27.10 1.25
C LYS A 23 -27.34 -27.65 2.64
N ASN A 24 -27.55 -26.85 3.68
CA ASN A 24 -27.33 -27.21 5.09
C ASN A 24 -25.87 -27.61 5.44
N GLN A 25 -24.89 -27.19 4.64
CA GLN A 25 -23.49 -27.49 4.89
C GLN A 25 -22.61 -26.23 4.69
N TYR A 26 -21.61 -26.10 5.52
CA TYR A 26 -20.56 -25.09 5.32
C TYR A 26 -19.57 -25.57 4.27
N GLN A 27 -19.24 -24.70 3.33
CA GLN A 27 -18.27 -25.02 2.26
C GLN A 27 -17.36 -23.83 1.94
N ILE A 28 -16.17 -24.13 1.52
CA ILE A 28 -15.23 -23.18 0.94
C ILE A 28 -15.05 -23.55 -0.53
N THR A 29 -15.68 -22.80 -1.44
CA THR A 29 -15.66 -23.11 -2.88
C THR A 29 -14.35 -22.68 -3.54
N ASN A 30 -13.80 -21.53 -3.15
CA ASN A 30 -12.56 -20.97 -3.69
C ASN A 30 -11.62 -20.59 -2.55
N PRO A 31 -10.82 -21.53 -2.01
CA PRO A 31 -9.87 -21.20 -0.98
C PRO A 31 -8.78 -20.27 -1.52
N THR A 32 -8.50 -19.21 -0.76
CA THR A 32 -7.44 -18.26 -1.09
C THR A 32 -6.06 -18.91 -0.89
N TYR A 33 -5.94 -19.74 0.14
CA TYR A 33 -4.72 -20.49 0.45
C TYR A 33 -5.06 -21.91 0.89
N VAL A 34 -4.25 -22.85 0.40
CA VAL A 34 -4.22 -24.24 0.86
C VAL A 34 -2.76 -24.60 1.07
N GLN A 35 -2.37 -24.97 2.27
CA GLN A 35 -0.99 -25.30 2.63
C GLN A 35 -0.96 -26.49 3.57
N LEU A 36 0.14 -27.24 3.57
CA LEU A 36 0.39 -28.25 4.59
C LEU A 36 0.63 -27.57 5.95
N GLU A 37 0.25 -28.23 7.04
CA GLU A 37 0.45 -27.74 8.41
C GLU A 37 1.90 -27.30 8.69
N GLU A 38 2.87 -27.97 8.11
CA GLU A 38 4.30 -27.63 8.17
C GLU A 38 4.64 -26.21 7.68
N ASN A 39 3.73 -25.57 6.91
CA ASN A 39 3.87 -24.21 6.38
C ASN A 39 2.87 -23.23 7.01
N GLU A 40 2.47 -23.45 8.25
CA GLU A 40 1.47 -22.65 8.97
C GLU A 40 1.81 -21.17 9.01
N ASP A 41 3.08 -20.81 9.18
CA ASP A 41 3.56 -19.43 9.19
C ASP A 41 3.22 -18.64 7.92
N LYS A 42 3.07 -19.33 6.79
CA LYS A 42 2.70 -18.69 5.52
C LYS A 42 1.23 -18.28 5.46
N ILE A 43 0.37 -18.95 6.23
CA ILE A 43 -1.08 -18.66 6.27
C ILE A 43 -1.44 -17.71 7.40
N LYS A 44 -0.72 -17.80 8.54
CA LYS A 44 -0.97 -16.95 9.70
C LYS A 44 -0.51 -15.50 9.52
N LYS A 45 0.14 -15.17 8.40
CA LYS A 45 0.52 -13.80 8.08
C LYS A 45 -0.70 -12.92 7.80
N ILE A 46 -0.66 -11.71 8.31
CA ILE A 46 -1.61 -10.68 7.94
C ILE A 46 -1.19 -10.14 6.57
N PHE A 47 -2.13 -10.16 5.63
CA PHE A 47 -1.88 -9.62 4.29
C PHE A 47 -2.70 -8.35 4.07
N PRO A 48 -2.12 -7.30 3.52
CA PRO A 48 -2.89 -6.15 3.10
C PRO A 48 -3.84 -6.54 1.96
N LYS A 49 -5.05 -6.00 2.00
CA LYS A 49 -6.03 -6.17 0.94
C LYS A 49 -5.91 -5.02 -0.04
N TYR A 50 -5.78 -5.34 -1.31
CA TYR A 50 -5.69 -4.35 -2.38
C TYR A 50 -6.99 -4.31 -3.19
N SER A 51 -7.36 -3.11 -3.66
CA SER A 51 -8.41 -2.96 -4.67
C SER A 51 -7.82 -3.33 -6.03
N LEU A 52 -8.32 -4.39 -6.63
CA LEU A 52 -7.79 -4.95 -7.87
C LEU A 52 -8.75 -4.72 -9.03
N THR A 53 -8.22 -4.60 -10.23
CA THR A 53 -8.96 -4.61 -11.48
C THR A 53 -9.20 -6.04 -11.97
N GLU A 54 -10.15 -6.22 -12.86
CA GLU A 54 -10.46 -7.52 -13.46
C GLU A 54 -9.22 -8.13 -14.13
N GLY A 55 -9.06 -9.45 -13.98
CA GLY A 55 -7.92 -10.20 -14.53
C GLY A 55 -6.68 -10.24 -13.63
N LEU A 56 -6.61 -9.44 -12.55
CA LEU A 56 -5.47 -9.43 -11.64
C LEU A 56 -5.80 -10.16 -10.32
N THR A 57 -5.06 -11.22 -10.00
CA THR A 57 -5.26 -11.95 -8.74
C THR A 57 -4.49 -11.29 -7.58
N GLU A 58 -5.04 -11.38 -6.35
CA GLU A 58 -4.36 -10.87 -5.15
C GLU A 58 -2.94 -11.47 -4.99
N LYS A 59 -2.77 -12.75 -5.29
CA LYS A 59 -1.47 -13.42 -5.20
C LYS A 59 -0.45 -12.81 -6.15
N THR A 60 -0.84 -12.58 -7.40
CA THR A 60 0.03 -11.95 -8.42
C THR A 60 0.41 -10.55 -7.99
N TYR A 61 -0.57 -9.75 -7.54
CA TYR A 61 -0.32 -8.39 -7.12
C TYR A 61 0.61 -8.31 -5.91
N ARG A 62 0.41 -9.14 -4.89
CA ARG A 62 1.29 -9.22 -3.72
C ARG A 62 2.73 -9.60 -4.09
N ASN A 63 2.89 -10.54 -5.01
CA ASN A 63 4.22 -10.91 -5.51
C ASN A 63 4.92 -9.73 -6.22
N LEU A 64 4.16 -8.94 -7.00
CA LEU A 64 4.69 -7.74 -7.64
C LEU A 64 5.10 -6.70 -6.60
N VAL A 65 4.22 -6.42 -5.64
CA VAL A 65 4.51 -5.48 -4.53
C VAL A 65 5.75 -5.92 -3.77
N SER A 66 5.88 -7.19 -3.40
CA SER A 66 7.07 -7.70 -2.70
C SER A 66 8.35 -7.45 -3.49
N LYS A 67 8.35 -7.71 -4.80
CA LYS A 67 9.51 -7.45 -5.67
C LYS A 67 9.86 -5.97 -5.78
N VAL A 68 8.85 -5.10 -5.76
CA VAL A 68 9.08 -3.64 -5.76
C VAL A 68 9.68 -3.20 -4.43
N LEU A 69 9.14 -3.71 -3.31
CA LEU A 69 9.63 -3.38 -1.97
C LEU A 69 11.08 -3.81 -1.74
N GLU A 70 11.49 -4.95 -2.30
CA GLU A 70 12.88 -5.43 -2.27
C GLU A 70 13.86 -4.46 -2.99
N LYS A 71 13.34 -3.72 -3.98
CA LYS A 71 14.12 -2.76 -4.79
C LYS A 71 14.01 -1.32 -4.33
N ILE A 72 13.23 -1.05 -3.29
CA ILE A 72 13.15 0.32 -2.75
C ILE A 72 14.50 0.72 -2.19
N GLU A 73 15.11 1.71 -2.83
CA GLU A 73 16.33 2.34 -2.34
C GLU A 73 16.05 3.22 -1.12
N ASP A 74 17.03 3.35 -0.25
CA ASP A 74 16.98 4.35 0.79
C ASP A 74 17.15 5.73 0.14
N LYS A 75 16.11 6.55 0.25
CA LYS A 75 16.13 7.94 -0.22
C LYS A 75 16.37 8.87 0.95
N ASP A 76 17.00 9.99 0.65
CA ASP A 76 17.15 11.07 1.60
C ASP A 76 15.76 11.48 2.12
N GLU A 77 15.66 11.58 3.43
CA GLU A 77 14.44 11.95 4.10
C GLU A 77 14.17 13.45 3.93
N TRP A 78 12.98 13.82 3.48
CA TRP A 78 12.59 15.21 3.29
C TRP A 78 12.12 15.93 4.55
N TYR A 79 11.91 15.18 5.63
CA TYR A 79 11.65 15.75 6.96
C TYR A 79 12.91 15.74 7.80
N THR A 80 13.01 16.71 8.71
CA THR A 80 14.08 16.72 9.70
C THR A 80 13.95 15.56 10.68
N GLN A 81 15.06 15.07 11.20
CA GLN A 81 15.07 14.00 12.20
C GLN A 81 14.27 14.36 13.46
N GLU A 82 14.30 15.64 13.84
CA GLU A 82 13.50 16.16 14.95
C GLU A 82 12.01 16.01 14.69
N PHE A 83 11.55 16.34 13.48
CA PHE A 83 10.15 16.20 13.08
C PHE A 83 9.70 14.73 13.11
N LEU A 84 10.52 13.82 12.60
CA LEU A 84 10.22 12.38 12.61
C LEU A 84 10.09 11.86 14.04
N ARG A 85 11.03 12.20 14.91
CA ARG A 85 11.00 11.79 16.34
C ARG A 85 9.80 12.36 17.08
N LYS A 86 9.49 13.64 16.89
CA LYS A 86 8.34 14.30 17.54
C LYS A 86 7.01 13.65 17.19
N ASN A 87 6.86 13.14 15.97
CA ASN A 87 5.62 12.51 15.50
C ASN A 87 5.68 10.98 15.58
N ASP A 88 6.77 10.41 16.05
CA ASP A 88 7.00 8.96 16.06
C ASP A 88 6.83 8.34 14.67
N PHE A 89 7.39 8.99 13.66
CA PHE A 89 7.36 8.55 12.26
C PHE A 89 8.62 7.78 11.90
N ASN A 90 8.43 6.67 11.22
CA ASN A 90 9.52 5.94 10.57
C ASN A 90 10.01 6.71 9.34
N ASN A 91 11.19 6.33 8.82
CA ASN A 91 11.66 6.81 7.52
C ASN A 91 10.74 6.28 6.39
N PHE A 92 10.87 6.87 5.20
CA PHE A 92 10.03 6.55 4.05
C PHE A 92 10.00 5.04 3.74
N LYS A 93 11.17 4.41 3.59
CA LYS A 93 11.28 2.98 3.27
C LYS A 93 10.64 2.09 4.32
N GLN A 94 10.95 2.34 5.60
CA GLN A 94 10.41 1.54 6.68
C GLN A 94 8.88 1.67 6.80
N THR A 95 8.33 2.87 6.57
CA THR A 95 6.89 3.10 6.52
C THR A 95 6.21 2.22 5.47
N PHE A 96 6.76 2.18 4.25
CA PHE A 96 6.21 1.33 3.18
C PHE A 96 6.34 -0.16 3.50
N LEU A 97 7.48 -0.59 4.02
CA LEU A 97 7.67 -1.98 4.43
C LEU A 97 6.65 -2.40 5.49
N ASN A 98 6.42 -1.58 6.50
CA ASN A 98 5.46 -1.86 7.56
C ASN A 98 4.02 -1.93 7.05
N LEU A 99 3.64 -1.04 6.14
CA LEU A 99 2.29 -1.00 5.56
C LEU A 99 2.00 -2.19 4.64
N HIS A 100 3.01 -2.68 3.93
CA HIS A 100 2.84 -3.78 2.97
C HIS A 100 3.18 -5.17 3.54
N ASN A 101 3.95 -5.24 4.64
CA ASN A 101 4.26 -6.47 5.38
C ASN A 101 3.88 -6.31 6.88
N PRO A 102 2.61 -6.11 7.19
CA PRO A 102 2.19 -5.82 8.55
C PRO A 102 2.34 -7.05 9.45
N LEU A 103 2.95 -6.88 10.63
CA LEU A 103 3.00 -7.89 11.68
C LEU A 103 1.70 -7.97 12.47
N LYS A 104 0.92 -6.90 12.48
CA LYS A 104 -0.40 -6.78 13.13
C LYS A 104 -1.35 -6.02 12.23
N LYS A 105 -2.66 -6.13 12.50
CA LYS A 105 -3.67 -5.37 11.76
C LYS A 105 -3.33 -3.88 11.79
N ILE A 106 -3.22 -3.27 10.60
CA ILE A 106 -2.96 -1.84 10.46
C ILE A 106 -4.24 -1.10 10.83
N ASP A 107 -4.11 -0.14 11.74
CA ASP A 107 -5.15 0.82 12.07
C ASP A 107 -4.84 2.15 11.34
N ILE A 108 -5.88 2.89 10.98
CA ILE A 108 -5.80 4.27 10.50
C ILE A 108 -5.04 5.17 11.49
N LYS A 109 -5.07 4.82 12.78
CA LYS A 109 -4.33 5.52 13.84
C LYS A 109 -2.85 5.14 13.91
N SER A 110 -2.38 4.15 13.15
CA SER A 110 -0.97 3.76 13.17
C SER A 110 -0.07 4.90 12.66
N ASN A 111 1.13 5.00 13.21
CA ASN A 111 2.06 6.06 12.85
C ASN A 111 2.53 5.95 11.39
N ASP A 112 2.67 4.74 10.86
CA ASP A 112 3.00 4.53 9.45
C ASP A 112 1.87 5.03 8.53
N TYR A 113 0.59 4.81 8.89
CA TYR A 113 -0.53 5.35 8.11
C TYR A 113 -0.59 6.88 8.19
N LYS A 114 -0.43 7.44 9.39
CA LYS A 114 -0.38 8.90 9.57
C LYS A 114 0.76 9.53 8.78
N ARG A 115 1.94 8.87 8.75
CA ARG A 115 3.07 9.33 7.96
C ARG A 115 2.72 9.43 6.47
N LEU A 116 2.07 8.40 5.91
CA LEU A 116 1.66 8.40 4.50
C LEU A 116 0.66 9.53 4.20
N VAL A 117 -0.33 9.73 5.07
CA VAL A 117 -1.29 10.83 4.96
C VAL A 117 -0.59 12.19 5.00
N TYR A 118 0.41 12.33 5.88
CA TYR A 118 1.20 13.55 5.99
C TYR A 118 1.97 13.85 4.70
N ASP A 119 2.60 12.83 4.10
CA ASP A 119 3.32 12.94 2.83
C ASP A 119 2.40 13.37 1.69
N GLU A 120 1.21 12.81 1.62
CA GLU A 120 0.22 13.13 0.59
C GLU A 120 -0.26 14.58 0.71
N ILE A 121 -0.65 15.00 1.92
CA ILE A 121 -1.10 16.37 2.19
C ILE A 121 0.02 17.36 1.88
N PHE A 122 1.25 17.08 2.32
CA PHE A 122 2.40 17.94 2.09
C PHE A 122 2.73 18.08 0.60
N SER A 123 2.72 16.98 -0.13
CA SER A 123 2.92 16.96 -1.59
C SER A 123 1.88 17.81 -2.32
N ASN A 124 0.61 17.64 -1.97
CA ASN A 124 -0.49 18.43 -2.51
C ASN A 124 -0.33 19.93 -2.20
N PHE A 125 0.05 20.25 -0.97
CA PHE A 125 0.27 21.63 -0.56
C PHE A 125 1.42 22.30 -1.33
N ILE A 126 2.56 21.61 -1.50
CA ILE A 126 3.67 22.10 -2.33
C ILE A 126 3.23 22.34 -3.78
N THR A 127 2.46 21.42 -4.34
CA THR A 127 1.95 21.55 -5.71
C THR A 127 1.06 22.77 -5.85
N LEU A 128 0.17 23.01 -4.90
CA LEU A 128 -0.67 24.22 -4.87
C LEU A 128 0.15 25.49 -4.76
N LEU A 129 1.19 25.52 -3.91
CA LEU A 129 2.08 26.66 -3.78
C LEU A 129 2.84 26.96 -5.08
N LYS A 130 3.37 25.93 -5.74
CA LYS A 130 4.04 26.06 -7.04
C LYS A 130 3.08 26.65 -8.09
N ASN A 131 1.87 26.11 -8.19
CA ASN A 131 0.86 26.59 -9.13
C ASN A 131 0.48 28.06 -8.87
N ARG A 132 0.28 28.44 -7.60
CA ARG A 132 0.03 29.84 -7.23
C ARG A 132 1.17 30.77 -7.63
N LYS A 133 2.43 30.33 -7.45
CA LYS A 133 3.61 31.11 -7.86
C LYS A 133 3.63 31.32 -9.37
N ILE A 134 3.39 30.26 -10.15
CA ILE A 134 3.34 30.34 -11.61
C ILE A 134 2.23 31.28 -12.10
N ILE A 135 1.03 31.20 -11.52
CA ILE A 135 -0.10 32.07 -11.88
C ILE A 135 0.23 33.52 -11.56
N LYS A 136 0.83 33.81 -10.40
CA LYS A 136 1.24 35.17 -10.03
C LYS A 136 2.28 35.74 -11.00
N ILE A 137 3.24 34.95 -11.45
CA ILE A 137 4.24 35.35 -12.43
C ILE A 137 3.56 35.67 -13.76
N LYS A 138 2.71 34.76 -14.27
CA LYS A 138 1.97 34.99 -15.53
C LYS A 138 1.12 36.27 -15.48
N LYS A 139 0.39 36.50 -14.38
CA LYS A 139 -0.39 37.74 -14.23
C LYS A 139 0.48 39.01 -14.26
N ARG A 140 1.69 38.99 -13.68
CA ARG A 140 2.62 40.11 -13.73
C ARG A 140 3.10 40.38 -15.16
N PHE A 141 3.43 39.36 -15.92
CA PHE A 141 3.79 39.49 -17.33
C PHE A 141 2.66 40.11 -18.15
N PHE A 142 1.43 39.64 -18.01
CA PHE A 142 0.27 40.19 -18.73
C PHE A 142 0.00 41.69 -18.42
N VAL A 143 0.22 42.09 -17.19
CA VAL A 143 0.08 43.52 -16.79
C VAL A 143 1.19 44.36 -17.39
N PHE A 144 2.40 43.82 -17.51
CA PHE A 144 3.54 44.52 -18.11
C PHE A 144 3.37 44.73 -19.61
N GLU A 145 2.94 43.71 -20.34
CA GLU A 145 2.67 43.76 -21.77
C GLU A 145 1.57 44.82 -22.13
N LYS A 146 0.48 44.82 -21.35
CA LYS A 146 -0.56 45.85 -21.52
C LYS A 146 -0.07 47.28 -21.26
N ARG A 147 0.90 47.50 -20.36
CA ARG A 147 1.46 48.85 -20.12
C ARG A 147 2.41 49.29 -21.23
N CYS A 148 3.11 48.39 -21.90
CA CYS A 148 4.00 48.74 -23.00
C CYS A 148 3.25 49.08 -24.32
N HIS A 149 1.97 48.72 -24.46
CA HIS A 149 1.16 49.08 -25.64
C HIS A 149 0.48 50.43 -25.55
N TYR A 150 0.67 51.19 -24.46
CA TYR A 150 0.09 52.54 -24.27
C TYR A 150 1.17 53.63 -24.15
N LEU A 151 2.41 53.37 -24.55
CA LEU A 151 3.52 54.32 -24.76
C LEU A 151 3.92 54.34 -26.25
#